data_bb35c003b145b4e1ce8bd6c7f0400168
#
_entry.id   bb35c003b145b4e1ce8bd6c7f0400168
#
_cell.length_a   1.000
_cell.length_b   1.000
_cell.length_c   1.000
_cell.angle_alpha   90.00
_cell.angle_beta   90.00
_cell.angle_gamma   90.00
#
_symmetry.space_group_name_H-M   'P 1'
#
loop_
_entity.id
_entity.type
_entity.pdbx_description
1 polymer ?
#
loop_
_entity_poly.entity_id
_entity_poly.type
_entity_poly.pdbx_seq_one_letter_code
_entity_poly.pdbx_strand_id
1 'polypeptide(L)'
;MKPAPYSLSPEIIADYQRDGAVCIRGAFKGWVDTIAAGIERNLREKSATAVDIAGGVGSFFDDYCNWERIPEFGKVVRESPAASIAAGVMQSQTAQFFHDHVLVKEPGTQKATPWHQDIPYYFVDGQQTVSFWIPIDPVKEATLRLVAGSHKWNKLVLPVRWMDDGNFYAGEGDYLPVPDPDADPEMKVLEWEMEPGDAVLFDFRTVHGARGNLAPSRRRVLSLRWVGDDARYVERPGRTSPPYHGHNMQQGQKLREDWFPVVWDASAA
;
A
#
# COMPACT_ATOMS: atom_id res chain seq x y z
N MET A 1 12.32 16.82 -11.87
CA MET A 1 13.23 15.73 -12.34
C MET A 1 12.33 14.60 -12.83
N LYS A 2 12.79 13.78 -13.80
CA LYS A 2 12.03 12.60 -14.23
C LYS A 2 12.30 11.44 -13.25
N PRO A 3 11.30 10.54 -13.00
CA PRO A 3 11.52 9.35 -12.20
C PRO A 3 12.56 8.44 -12.85
N ALA A 4 13.31 7.70 -12.03
CA ALA A 4 14.31 6.77 -12.51
C ALA A 4 13.62 5.60 -13.25
N PRO A 5 14.05 5.25 -14.49
CA PRO A 5 13.54 4.08 -15.16
C PRO A 5 14.00 2.80 -14.45
N TYR A 6 13.14 1.77 -14.46
CA TYR A 6 13.45 0.45 -13.94
C TYR A 6 12.95 -0.65 -14.88
N SER A 7 13.83 -1.57 -15.23
CA SER A 7 13.45 -2.69 -16.10
C SER A 7 13.00 -3.88 -15.26
N LEU A 8 11.73 -4.21 -15.37
CA LEU A 8 11.16 -5.42 -14.79
C LEU A 8 11.40 -6.62 -15.73
N SER A 9 11.71 -7.77 -15.14
CA SER A 9 11.72 -9.00 -15.94
C SER A 9 10.28 -9.44 -16.25
N PRO A 10 10.07 -10.15 -17.39
CA PRO A 10 8.75 -10.68 -17.73
C PRO A 10 8.17 -11.60 -16.64
N GLU A 11 9.02 -12.31 -15.91
CA GLU A 11 8.61 -13.21 -14.82
C GLU A 11 7.99 -12.43 -13.66
N ILE A 12 8.57 -11.29 -13.27
CA ILE A 12 8.03 -10.41 -12.22
C ILE A 12 6.64 -9.91 -12.61
N ILE A 13 6.47 -9.49 -13.86
CA ILE A 13 5.16 -9.02 -14.37
C ILE A 13 4.17 -10.19 -14.35
N ALA A 14 4.57 -11.37 -14.85
CA ALA A 14 3.72 -12.55 -14.88
C ALA A 14 3.30 -13.02 -13.47
N ASP A 15 4.22 -13.01 -12.52
CA ASP A 15 3.95 -13.36 -11.12
C ASP A 15 2.95 -12.37 -10.49
N TYR A 16 3.13 -11.07 -10.70
CA TYR A 16 2.19 -10.06 -10.24
C TYR A 16 0.80 -10.26 -10.83
N GLN A 17 0.70 -10.48 -12.14
CA GLN A 17 -0.58 -10.69 -12.84
C GLN A 17 -1.26 -12.01 -12.44
N ARG A 18 -0.48 -13.04 -12.09
CA ARG A 18 -1.00 -14.33 -11.65
C ARG A 18 -1.49 -14.33 -10.22
N ASP A 19 -0.65 -13.83 -9.31
CA ASP A 19 -0.83 -13.98 -7.87
C ASP A 19 -1.38 -12.69 -7.20
N GLY A 20 -1.34 -11.55 -7.89
CA GLY A 20 -1.71 -10.24 -7.34
C GLY A 20 -0.65 -9.67 -6.42
N ALA A 21 0.51 -10.31 -6.32
CA ALA A 21 1.62 -9.84 -5.50
C ALA A 21 2.96 -10.41 -5.98
N VAL A 22 4.05 -9.64 -5.78
CA VAL A 22 5.41 -10.06 -6.10
C VAL A 22 6.42 -9.32 -5.21
N CYS A 23 7.56 -9.94 -4.91
CA CYS A 23 8.67 -9.30 -4.22
C CYS A 23 9.75 -8.89 -5.21
N ILE A 24 10.18 -7.63 -5.15
CA ILE A 24 11.31 -7.09 -5.93
C ILE A 24 12.47 -6.83 -4.98
N ARG A 25 13.64 -7.40 -5.28
CA ARG A 25 14.83 -7.29 -4.45
C ARG A 25 15.66 -6.07 -4.79
N GLY A 26 16.02 -5.30 -3.77
CA GLY A 26 16.99 -4.22 -3.85
C GLY A 26 16.61 -3.00 -4.70
N ALA A 27 15.39 -2.91 -5.21
CA ALA A 27 14.96 -1.82 -6.10
C ALA A 27 15.07 -0.43 -5.44
N PHE A 28 14.99 -0.38 -4.11
CA PHE A 28 15.04 0.86 -3.32
C PHE A 28 16.29 0.98 -2.46
N LYS A 29 17.35 0.18 -2.69
CA LYS A 29 18.60 0.25 -1.88
C LYS A 29 19.16 1.67 -1.78
N GLY A 30 19.20 2.41 -2.88
CA GLY A 30 19.66 3.81 -2.90
C GLY A 30 18.71 4.82 -2.25
N TRP A 31 17.53 4.37 -1.79
CA TRP A 31 16.49 5.22 -1.22
C TRP A 31 16.25 4.97 0.27
N VAL A 32 16.89 3.97 0.86
CA VAL A 32 16.70 3.57 2.27
C VAL A 32 16.91 4.75 3.22
N ASP A 33 18.03 5.47 3.08
CA ASP A 33 18.34 6.61 3.97
C ASP A 33 17.35 7.76 3.79
N THR A 34 16.92 8.04 2.55
CA THR A 34 15.91 9.07 2.26
C THR A 34 14.56 8.70 2.89
N ILE A 35 14.12 7.45 2.73
CA ILE A 35 12.88 6.96 3.32
C ILE A 35 12.97 6.99 4.85
N ALA A 36 14.10 6.55 5.42
CA ALA A 36 14.35 6.57 6.85
C ALA A 36 14.24 7.99 7.43
N ALA A 37 14.91 8.96 6.78
CA ALA A 37 14.85 10.36 7.19
C ALA A 37 13.41 10.91 7.15
N GLY A 38 12.64 10.56 6.10
CA GLY A 38 11.23 10.93 5.98
C GLY A 38 10.36 10.34 7.09
N ILE A 39 10.52 9.06 7.41
CA ILE A 39 9.78 8.41 8.50
C ILE A 39 10.14 9.03 9.85
N GLU A 40 11.42 9.27 10.14
CA GLU A 40 11.82 9.92 11.39
C GLU A 40 11.30 11.36 11.49
N ARG A 41 11.21 12.09 10.37
CA ARG A 41 10.53 13.40 10.33
C ARG A 41 9.04 13.25 10.62
N ASN A 42 8.35 12.31 9.97
CA ASN A 42 6.92 12.08 10.17
C ASN A 42 6.57 11.72 11.62
N LEU A 43 7.41 10.92 12.29
CA LEU A 43 7.24 10.59 13.71
C LEU A 43 7.34 11.81 14.63
N ARG A 44 8.17 12.80 14.27
CA ARG A 44 8.28 14.08 15.03
C ARG A 44 7.19 15.07 14.65
N GLU A 45 6.88 15.13 13.37
CA GLU A 45 5.94 16.08 12.76
C GLU A 45 4.69 15.32 12.28
N LYS A 46 3.89 14.80 13.24
CA LYS A 46 2.70 13.98 12.93
C LYS A 46 1.65 14.77 12.16
N SER A 47 0.95 14.13 11.22
CA SER A 47 -0.20 14.73 10.56
C SER A 47 -1.42 14.76 11.50
N ALA A 48 -2.49 15.44 11.08
CA ALA A 48 -3.76 15.43 11.80
C ALA A 48 -4.47 14.04 11.76
N THR A 49 -4.04 13.16 10.85
CA THR A 49 -4.59 11.80 10.68
C THR A 49 -3.70 10.72 11.30
N ALA A 50 -2.55 11.12 11.87
CA ALA A 50 -1.65 10.18 12.52
C ALA A 50 -2.32 9.50 13.72
N VAL A 51 -2.14 8.20 13.82
CA VAL A 51 -2.64 7.37 14.91
C VAL A 51 -1.49 6.62 15.58
N ASP A 52 -1.39 6.73 16.89
CA ASP A 52 -0.55 5.86 17.71
C ASP A 52 -1.46 4.81 18.36
N ILE A 53 -1.40 3.60 17.88
CA ILE A 53 -2.14 2.47 18.46
C ILE A 53 -1.28 1.86 19.59
N ALA A 54 -1.56 2.27 20.81
CA ALA A 54 -0.95 1.67 22.00
C ALA A 54 -1.62 0.33 22.29
N GLY A 55 -0.87 -0.75 22.28
CA GLY A 55 -1.37 -2.10 22.56
C GLY A 55 -0.46 -2.85 23.55
N GLY A 56 -0.48 -2.49 24.82
CA GLY A 56 0.37 -3.15 25.83
C GLY A 56 1.86 -2.83 25.66
N VAL A 57 2.69 -3.84 25.43
CA VAL A 57 4.12 -3.65 25.11
C VAL A 57 4.26 -3.32 23.62
N GLY A 58 4.99 -2.26 23.31
CA GLY A 58 5.17 -1.76 21.94
C GLY A 58 4.05 -0.81 21.48
N SER A 59 4.27 -0.13 20.38
CA SER A 59 3.29 0.76 19.75
C SER A 59 3.28 0.54 18.24
N PHE A 60 2.15 0.88 17.61
CA PHE A 60 2.00 0.88 16.15
C PHE A 60 1.62 2.28 15.72
N PHE A 61 2.55 2.96 15.05
CA PHE A 61 2.32 4.27 14.42
C PHE A 61 1.82 4.07 13.00
N ASP A 62 0.77 4.79 12.65
CA ASP A 62 0.07 4.78 11.37
C ASP A 62 -0.19 6.23 10.94
N ASP A 63 0.32 6.64 9.76
CA ASP A 63 0.07 7.97 9.21
C ASP A 63 0.13 7.93 7.68
N TYR A 64 -0.74 8.68 7.00
CA TYR A 64 -0.86 8.65 5.54
C TYR A 64 -1.04 10.05 4.94
N CYS A 65 -0.85 10.15 3.59
CA CYS A 65 -0.97 11.40 2.82
C CYS A 65 0.03 12.48 3.23
N ASN A 66 1.29 12.09 3.42
CA ASN A 66 2.35 12.98 3.91
C ASN A 66 3.34 13.43 2.83
N TRP A 67 3.27 12.90 1.62
CA TRP A 67 4.25 13.10 0.56
C TRP A 67 4.44 14.57 0.11
N GLU A 68 3.41 15.40 0.24
CA GLU A 68 3.54 16.83 -0.09
C GLU A 68 4.20 17.63 1.04
N ARG A 69 3.94 17.25 2.31
CA ARG A 69 4.48 17.97 3.45
C ARG A 69 5.83 17.43 3.95
N ILE A 70 6.18 16.16 3.64
CA ILE A 70 7.47 15.53 3.96
C ILE A 70 8.32 15.50 2.70
N PRO A 71 9.33 16.39 2.56
CA PRO A 71 10.11 16.53 1.32
C PRO A 71 10.79 15.23 0.89
N GLU A 72 11.22 14.41 1.85
CA GLU A 72 11.85 13.11 1.60
C GLU A 72 10.88 12.16 0.89
N PHE A 73 9.61 12.11 1.29
CA PHE A 73 8.59 11.30 0.62
C PHE A 73 8.27 11.86 -0.76
N GLY A 74 8.13 13.19 -0.87
CA GLY A 74 7.95 13.85 -2.16
C GLY A 74 9.07 13.55 -3.15
N LYS A 75 10.31 13.44 -2.67
CA LYS A 75 11.47 13.03 -3.47
C LYS A 75 11.35 11.57 -3.89
N VAL A 76 11.01 10.66 -2.96
CA VAL A 76 10.79 9.24 -3.29
C VAL A 76 9.72 9.08 -4.36
N VAL A 77 8.57 9.75 -4.21
CA VAL A 77 7.46 9.66 -5.18
C VAL A 77 7.90 10.12 -6.57
N ARG A 78 8.63 11.23 -6.68
CA ARG A 78 8.93 11.87 -7.97
C ARG A 78 10.20 11.39 -8.65
N GLU A 79 11.17 10.85 -7.91
CA GLU A 79 12.51 10.61 -8.44
C GLU A 79 12.95 9.13 -8.33
N SER A 80 12.32 8.33 -7.44
CA SER A 80 12.65 6.92 -7.31
C SER A 80 12.11 6.09 -8.49
N PRO A 81 12.51 4.82 -8.62
CA PRO A 81 11.97 3.95 -9.67
C PRO A 81 10.51 3.53 -9.43
N ALA A 82 9.85 3.97 -8.33
CA ALA A 82 8.51 3.51 -7.97
C ALA A 82 7.48 3.70 -9.09
N ALA A 83 7.44 4.88 -9.74
CA ALA A 83 6.47 5.17 -10.79
C ALA A 83 6.66 4.30 -12.04
N SER A 84 7.91 4.07 -12.48
CA SER A 84 8.20 3.20 -13.62
C SER A 84 7.91 1.72 -13.31
N ILE A 85 8.23 1.28 -12.10
CA ILE A 85 7.88 -0.07 -11.62
C ILE A 85 6.35 -0.24 -11.58
N ALA A 86 5.62 0.76 -11.05
CA ALA A 86 4.17 0.73 -10.97
C ALA A 86 3.54 0.58 -12.35
N ALA A 87 3.90 1.45 -13.31
CA ALA A 87 3.42 1.35 -14.69
C ALA A 87 3.71 -0.03 -15.30
N GLY A 88 4.93 -0.56 -15.09
CA GLY A 88 5.34 -1.85 -15.62
C GLY A 88 4.53 -3.03 -15.08
N VAL A 89 4.33 -3.15 -13.76
CA VAL A 89 3.58 -4.29 -13.18
C VAL A 89 2.09 -4.20 -13.47
N MET A 90 1.53 -2.98 -13.53
CA MET A 90 0.14 -2.75 -13.91
C MET A 90 -0.10 -2.91 -15.41
N GLN A 91 0.96 -2.97 -16.23
CA GLN A 91 0.88 -2.89 -17.70
C GLN A 91 0.08 -1.66 -18.16
N SER A 92 0.35 -0.51 -17.53
CA SER A 92 -0.27 0.78 -17.80
C SER A 92 0.68 1.71 -18.56
N GLN A 93 0.15 2.61 -19.38
CA GLN A 93 0.94 3.66 -20.03
C GLN A 93 1.38 4.72 -19.02
N THR A 94 0.55 4.98 -18.02
CA THR A 94 0.84 5.97 -16.98
C THR A 94 0.88 5.35 -15.58
N ALA A 95 1.57 6.01 -14.66
CA ALA A 95 1.43 5.76 -13.23
C ALA A 95 1.08 7.07 -12.52
N GLN A 96 -0.12 7.12 -11.98
CA GLN A 96 -0.66 8.23 -11.21
C GLN A 96 -0.53 7.92 -9.72
N PHE A 97 0.09 8.83 -8.96
CA PHE A 97 0.30 8.63 -7.53
C PHE A 97 -0.99 8.91 -6.76
N PHE A 98 -1.40 7.98 -5.90
CA PHE A 98 -2.61 8.11 -5.11
C PHE A 98 -2.33 8.62 -3.70
N HIS A 99 -1.56 7.89 -2.89
CA HIS A 99 -1.09 8.36 -1.58
C HIS A 99 0.04 7.50 -1.01
N ASP A 100 0.72 8.04 0.01
CA ASP A 100 1.67 7.32 0.85
C ASP A 100 1.05 6.88 2.18
N HIS A 101 1.69 5.89 2.82
CA HIS A 101 1.30 5.38 4.12
C HIS A 101 2.56 4.95 4.90
N VAL A 102 2.76 5.52 6.06
CA VAL A 102 3.85 5.17 6.99
C VAL A 102 3.34 4.22 8.05
N LEU A 103 4.04 3.12 8.23
CA LEU A 103 3.69 2.06 9.16
C LEU A 103 4.91 1.71 10.02
N VAL A 104 4.87 2.05 11.31
CA VAL A 104 5.97 1.73 12.23
C VAL A 104 5.47 0.87 13.38
N LYS A 105 5.99 -0.36 13.47
CA LYS A 105 5.74 -1.26 14.61
C LYS A 105 6.98 -1.31 15.48
N GLU A 106 6.86 -0.84 16.71
CA GLU A 106 7.93 -0.92 17.70
C GLU A 106 8.15 -2.37 18.18
N PRO A 107 9.32 -2.70 18.76
CA PRO A 107 9.57 -4.01 19.32
C PRO A 107 8.48 -4.42 20.32
N GLY A 108 8.02 -5.67 20.25
CA GLY A 108 6.99 -6.20 21.15
C GLY A 108 5.56 -5.80 20.79
N THR A 109 5.33 -5.10 19.67
CA THR A 109 3.98 -4.76 19.21
C THR A 109 3.18 -6.02 18.89
N GLN A 110 2.17 -6.33 19.73
CA GLN A 110 1.30 -7.51 19.51
C GLN A 110 0.21 -7.26 18.47
N LYS A 111 -0.19 -6.00 18.25
CA LYS A 111 -1.28 -5.68 17.30
C LYS A 111 -0.90 -6.10 15.89
N ALA A 112 -1.60 -7.10 15.38
CA ALA A 112 -1.56 -7.50 13.97
C ALA A 112 -2.31 -6.49 13.09
N THR A 113 -1.96 -6.44 11.82
CA THR A 113 -2.79 -5.84 10.78
C THR A 113 -3.76 -6.93 10.32
N PRO A 114 -5.09 -6.76 10.47
CA PRO A 114 -6.05 -7.78 10.08
C PRO A 114 -6.01 -8.06 8.58
N TRP A 115 -6.50 -9.22 8.17
CA TRP A 115 -6.67 -9.56 6.76
C TRP A 115 -7.70 -8.62 6.11
N HIS A 116 -7.33 -7.97 5.02
CA HIS A 116 -8.18 -7.01 4.30
C HIS A 116 -7.73 -6.84 2.85
N GLN A 117 -8.54 -6.18 2.06
CA GLN A 117 -8.18 -5.58 0.77
C GLN A 117 -8.11 -4.07 0.92
N ASP A 118 -7.23 -3.39 0.18
CA ASP A 118 -7.13 -1.93 0.19
C ASP A 118 -8.32 -1.26 -0.53
N ILE A 119 -8.75 -1.83 -1.66
CA ILE A 119 -9.72 -1.20 -2.59
C ILE A 119 -11.05 -0.80 -1.94
N PRO A 120 -11.66 -1.58 -1.01
CA PRO A 120 -12.93 -1.20 -0.42
C PRO A 120 -12.88 0.07 0.41
N TYR A 121 -11.70 0.43 0.94
CA TYR A 121 -11.52 1.65 1.73
C TYR A 121 -11.36 2.90 0.87
N TYR A 122 -11.02 2.75 -0.43
CA TYR A 122 -10.66 3.86 -1.31
C TYR A 122 -11.83 4.28 -2.19
N PHE A 123 -11.87 5.56 -2.55
CA PHE A 123 -12.82 6.11 -3.54
C PHE A 123 -12.35 5.88 -5.00
N VAL A 124 -11.45 4.93 -5.22
CA VAL A 124 -10.96 4.58 -6.56
C VAL A 124 -11.28 3.14 -6.88
N ASP A 125 -11.55 2.86 -8.15
CA ASP A 125 -11.68 1.54 -8.73
C ASP A 125 -10.95 1.47 -10.07
N GLY A 126 -10.48 0.28 -10.44
CA GLY A 126 -9.70 -0.03 -11.62
C GLY A 126 -8.98 -1.38 -11.46
N GLN A 127 -8.51 -1.98 -12.55
CA GLN A 127 -7.70 -3.20 -12.52
C GLN A 127 -6.20 -2.87 -12.42
N GLN A 128 -5.82 -1.67 -12.88
CA GLN A 128 -4.45 -1.19 -12.88
C GLN A 128 -4.17 -0.45 -11.56
N THR A 129 -3.93 -1.21 -10.50
CA THR A 129 -3.64 -0.68 -9.16
C THR A 129 -2.43 -1.39 -8.57
N VAL A 130 -1.58 -0.70 -7.82
CA VAL A 130 -0.48 -1.31 -7.09
C VAL A 130 -0.13 -0.57 -5.81
N SER A 131 -0.02 -1.31 -4.72
CA SER A 131 0.58 -0.89 -3.45
C SER A 131 2.03 -1.37 -3.40
N PHE A 132 2.93 -0.52 -2.94
CA PHE A 132 4.29 -0.87 -2.55
C PHE A 132 4.37 -0.96 -1.05
N TRP A 133 5.05 -1.96 -0.54
CA TRP A 133 5.41 -2.09 0.86
C TRP A 133 6.93 -2.17 0.94
N ILE A 134 7.59 -1.07 1.37
CA ILE A 134 9.03 -0.88 1.31
C ILE A 134 9.58 -0.80 2.73
N PRO A 135 10.10 -1.89 3.30
CA PRO A 135 10.73 -1.86 4.59
C PRO A 135 12.11 -1.20 4.50
N ILE A 136 12.46 -0.47 5.54
CA ILE A 136 13.79 0.13 5.70
C ILE A 136 14.59 -0.51 6.83
N ASP A 137 14.02 -1.49 7.47
CA ASP A 137 14.65 -2.38 8.45
C ASP A 137 14.55 -3.82 7.94
N PRO A 138 15.46 -4.73 8.33
CA PRO A 138 15.32 -6.14 8.02
C PRO A 138 14.04 -6.72 8.64
N VAL A 139 13.25 -7.46 7.87
CA VAL A 139 11.99 -8.05 8.32
C VAL A 139 12.00 -9.55 8.08
N LYS A 140 11.93 -10.34 9.16
CA LYS A 140 11.89 -11.80 9.11
C LYS A 140 10.56 -12.37 9.61
N GLU A 141 10.02 -11.84 10.71
CA GLU A 141 8.84 -12.39 11.38
C GLU A 141 7.58 -11.53 11.16
N ALA A 142 7.74 -10.20 11.14
CA ALA A 142 6.63 -9.25 10.98
C ALA A 142 6.40 -8.86 9.51
N THR A 143 6.50 -9.85 8.63
CA THR A 143 6.36 -9.69 7.17
C THR A 143 4.93 -9.35 6.76
N LEU A 144 4.78 -8.80 5.56
CA LEU A 144 3.49 -8.72 4.90
C LEU A 144 3.12 -10.10 4.34
N ARG A 145 1.88 -10.51 4.57
CA ARG A 145 1.32 -11.79 4.15
C ARG A 145 0.19 -11.53 3.17
N LEU A 146 0.14 -12.25 2.05
CA LEU A 146 -0.80 -11.99 0.97
C LEU A 146 -1.39 -13.31 0.46
N VAL A 147 -2.69 -13.29 0.14
CA VAL A 147 -3.37 -14.45 -0.41
C VAL A 147 -3.25 -14.42 -1.94
N ALA A 148 -2.47 -15.36 -2.49
CA ALA A 148 -2.23 -15.47 -3.93
C ALA A 148 -3.55 -15.62 -4.71
N GLY A 149 -3.72 -14.81 -5.76
CA GLY A 149 -4.88 -14.86 -6.64
C GLY A 149 -6.15 -14.20 -6.09
N SER A 150 -6.16 -13.73 -4.84
CA SER A 150 -7.34 -13.11 -4.22
C SER A 150 -7.80 -11.81 -4.89
N HIS A 151 -6.91 -11.12 -5.63
CA HIS A 151 -7.25 -9.95 -6.43
C HIS A 151 -8.25 -10.27 -7.57
N LYS A 152 -8.40 -11.54 -7.94
CA LYS A 152 -9.32 -12.02 -8.99
C LYS A 152 -10.67 -12.48 -8.44
N TRP A 153 -10.90 -12.39 -7.13
CA TRP A 153 -12.19 -12.77 -6.58
C TRP A 153 -13.29 -11.85 -7.12
N ASN A 154 -14.45 -12.43 -7.35
CA ASN A 154 -15.59 -11.74 -7.95
C ASN A 154 -16.29 -10.75 -7.03
N LYS A 155 -16.01 -10.78 -5.74
CA LYS A 155 -16.52 -9.87 -4.72
C LYS A 155 -15.38 -9.34 -3.86
N LEU A 156 -15.57 -8.14 -3.35
CA LEU A 156 -14.64 -7.54 -2.38
C LEU A 156 -14.87 -8.13 -0.98
N VAL A 157 -13.81 -8.14 -0.18
CA VAL A 157 -13.87 -8.51 1.24
C VAL A 157 -14.44 -7.35 2.05
N LEU A 158 -15.25 -7.66 3.05
CA LEU A 158 -15.83 -6.67 3.96
C LEU A 158 -14.75 -5.82 4.61
N PRO A 159 -14.75 -4.51 4.41
CA PRO A 159 -13.80 -3.64 5.08
C PRO A 159 -14.14 -3.51 6.57
N VAL A 160 -13.13 -3.69 7.42
CA VAL A 160 -13.25 -3.60 8.88
C VAL A 160 -12.38 -2.49 9.44
N ARG A 161 -12.80 -1.91 10.56
CA ARG A 161 -11.98 -0.93 11.28
C ARG A 161 -10.89 -1.66 12.08
N TRP A 162 -9.65 -1.24 11.91
CA TRP A 162 -8.49 -1.88 12.57
C TRP A 162 -8.45 -1.66 14.10
N MET A 163 -9.20 -0.68 14.59
CA MET A 163 -9.24 -0.36 16.03
C MET A 163 -10.11 -1.33 16.84
N ASP A 164 -11.26 -1.70 16.32
CA ASP A 164 -12.30 -2.43 17.05
C ASP A 164 -12.92 -3.60 16.27
N ASP A 165 -12.37 -3.93 15.10
CA ASP A 165 -12.80 -4.99 14.19
C ASP A 165 -14.28 -4.86 13.72
N GLY A 166 -14.90 -3.70 13.95
CA GLY A 166 -16.26 -3.40 13.47
C GLY A 166 -16.28 -3.10 11.98
N ASN A 167 -17.46 -3.20 11.35
CA ASN A 167 -17.63 -2.87 9.94
C ASN A 167 -17.23 -1.42 9.67
N PHE A 168 -16.44 -1.22 8.61
CA PHE A 168 -15.99 0.11 8.20
C PHE A 168 -17.19 0.93 7.66
N TYR A 169 -18.04 0.30 6.84
CA TYR A 169 -19.31 0.88 6.38
C TYR A 169 -20.49 0.23 7.11
N ALA A 170 -21.47 1.03 7.46
CA ALA A 170 -22.66 0.56 8.20
C ALA A 170 -23.55 -0.32 7.30
N GLY A 171 -23.34 -1.63 7.34
CA GLY A 171 -24.29 -2.64 6.88
C GLY A 171 -24.62 -2.71 5.39
N GLU A 172 -23.97 -1.93 4.54
CA GLU A 172 -24.28 -1.86 3.12
C GLU A 172 -23.19 -2.51 2.26
N GLY A 173 -23.61 -3.35 1.35
CA GLY A 173 -22.77 -3.96 0.31
C GLY A 173 -22.75 -5.48 0.32
N ASP A 174 -22.53 -6.05 -0.87
CA ASP A 174 -22.40 -7.48 -1.09
C ASP A 174 -20.91 -7.86 -1.00
N TYR A 175 -20.42 -8.01 0.24
CA TYR A 175 -19.03 -8.35 0.52
C TYR A 175 -18.87 -9.82 0.90
N LEU A 176 -17.67 -10.37 0.62
CA LEU A 176 -17.24 -11.61 1.25
C LEU A 176 -16.88 -11.34 2.73
N PRO A 177 -17.07 -12.32 3.62
CA PRO A 177 -16.53 -12.22 4.97
C PRO A 177 -15.01 -12.09 4.92
N VAL A 178 -14.42 -11.49 5.97
CA VAL A 178 -12.97 -11.48 6.12
C VAL A 178 -12.46 -12.93 6.19
N PRO A 179 -11.58 -13.37 5.28
CA PRO A 179 -11.10 -14.74 5.28
C PRO A 179 -10.14 -15.00 6.46
N ASP A 180 -10.01 -16.26 6.81
CA ASP A 180 -8.96 -16.75 7.71
C ASP A 180 -8.01 -17.67 6.94
N PRO A 181 -6.98 -17.12 6.25
CA PRO A 181 -6.05 -17.94 5.48
C PRO A 181 -5.18 -18.88 6.31
N ASP A 182 -5.10 -18.66 7.63
CA ASP A 182 -4.37 -19.56 8.52
C ASP A 182 -5.19 -20.84 8.84
N ALA A 183 -6.51 -20.76 8.72
CA ALA A 183 -7.42 -21.89 8.92
C ALA A 183 -7.83 -22.60 7.61
N ASP A 184 -7.59 -21.99 6.45
CA ASP A 184 -7.99 -22.52 5.15
C ASP A 184 -6.77 -22.99 4.33
N PRO A 185 -6.50 -24.31 4.24
CA PRO A 185 -5.36 -24.87 3.53
C PRO A 185 -5.41 -24.66 2.01
N GLU A 186 -6.56 -24.32 1.43
CA GLU A 186 -6.69 -23.99 0.00
C GLU A 186 -6.20 -22.59 -0.34
N MET A 187 -6.05 -21.72 0.67
CA MET A 187 -5.54 -20.38 0.49
C MET A 187 -4.01 -20.38 0.53
N LYS A 188 -3.38 -20.19 -0.64
CA LYS A 188 -1.93 -20.05 -0.73
C LYS A 188 -1.49 -18.67 -0.22
N VAL A 189 -0.81 -18.64 0.92
CA VAL A 189 -0.22 -17.41 1.48
C VAL A 189 1.19 -17.20 0.92
N LEU A 190 1.43 -16.01 0.36
CA LEU A 190 2.75 -15.51 -0.03
C LEU A 190 3.33 -14.69 1.12
N GLU A 191 4.59 -14.91 1.40
CA GLU A 191 5.33 -14.23 2.46
C GLU A 191 6.83 -14.22 2.12
N TRP A 192 7.52 -13.12 2.38
CA TRP A 192 8.95 -13.00 2.09
C TRP A 192 9.70 -12.37 3.25
N GLU A 193 10.83 -12.94 3.63
CA GLU A 193 11.82 -12.20 4.41
C GLU A 193 12.36 -11.05 3.55
N MET A 194 12.55 -9.88 4.16
CA MET A 194 12.89 -8.64 3.45
C MET A 194 14.14 -8.01 4.02
N GLU A 195 14.98 -7.51 3.12
CA GLU A 195 16.11 -6.65 3.45
C GLU A 195 15.78 -5.18 3.13
N PRO A 196 16.43 -4.20 3.78
CA PRO A 196 16.24 -2.79 3.47
C PRO A 196 16.44 -2.49 1.99
N GLY A 197 15.42 -1.86 1.38
CA GLY A 197 15.41 -1.55 -0.04
C GLY A 197 14.79 -2.60 -0.96
N ASP A 198 14.34 -3.73 -0.43
CA ASP A 198 13.39 -4.61 -1.11
C ASP A 198 12.00 -3.98 -1.14
N ALA A 199 11.10 -4.49 -1.97
CA ALA A 199 9.69 -4.09 -1.99
C ALA A 199 8.77 -5.26 -2.29
N VAL A 200 7.67 -5.38 -1.57
CA VAL A 200 6.52 -6.18 -1.99
C VAL A 200 5.56 -5.28 -2.75
N LEU A 201 5.17 -5.70 -3.93
CA LEU A 201 4.16 -5.05 -4.76
C LEU A 201 2.89 -5.90 -4.72
N PHE A 202 1.74 -5.28 -4.55
CA PHE A 202 0.47 -6.01 -4.54
C PHE A 202 -0.70 -5.16 -5.06
N ASP A 203 -1.64 -5.83 -5.70
CA ASP A 203 -2.88 -5.21 -6.18
C ASP A 203 -3.75 -4.75 -5.01
N PHE A 204 -4.49 -3.64 -5.16
CA PHE A 204 -5.38 -3.15 -4.11
C PHE A 204 -6.49 -4.15 -3.72
N ARG A 205 -6.78 -5.12 -4.59
CA ARG A 205 -7.71 -6.23 -4.34
C ARG A 205 -7.07 -7.45 -3.70
N THR A 206 -5.74 -7.51 -3.60
CA THR A 206 -5.08 -8.64 -2.94
C THR A 206 -5.35 -8.61 -1.45
N VAL A 207 -5.94 -9.69 -0.93
CA VAL A 207 -6.14 -9.87 0.51
C VAL A 207 -4.78 -9.97 1.19
N HIS A 208 -4.54 -9.11 2.17
CA HIS A 208 -3.26 -9.07 2.86
C HIS A 208 -3.43 -8.71 4.34
N GLY A 209 -2.40 -8.99 5.10
CA GLY A 209 -2.32 -8.69 6.52
C GLY A 209 -0.88 -8.77 7.00
N ALA A 210 -0.62 -8.48 8.27
CA ALA A 210 0.72 -8.61 8.84
C ALA A 210 0.62 -8.95 10.32
N ARG A 211 1.50 -9.85 10.78
CA ARG A 211 1.63 -10.17 12.21
C ARG A 211 2.09 -8.96 13.01
N GLY A 212 1.97 -9.05 14.32
CA GLY A 212 2.63 -8.15 15.25
C GLY A 212 4.16 -8.18 15.05
N ASN A 213 4.86 -7.22 15.61
CA ASN A 213 6.32 -7.18 15.59
C ASN A 213 6.86 -7.67 16.95
N LEU A 214 7.10 -8.95 17.07
CA LEU A 214 7.68 -9.56 18.28
C LEU A 214 9.22 -9.57 18.25
N ALA A 215 9.83 -9.17 17.12
CA ALA A 215 11.27 -9.02 17.02
C ALA A 215 11.81 -7.94 17.96
N PRO A 216 13.11 -8.02 18.34
CA PRO A 216 13.75 -7.04 19.22
C PRO A 216 14.04 -5.70 18.53
N SER A 217 13.81 -5.60 17.20
CA SER A 217 14.04 -4.42 16.39
C SER A 217 12.74 -3.78 15.93
N ARG A 218 12.77 -2.46 15.73
CA ARG A 218 11.70 -1.70 15.10
C ARG A 218 11.53 -2.14 13.64
N ARG A 219 10.27 -2.11 13.15
CA ARG A 219 9.95 -2.30 11.73
C ARG A 219 9.31 -1.03 11.17
N ARG A 220 10.05 -0.32 10.31
CA ARG A 220 9.59 0.88 9.62
C ARG A 220 9.33 0.59 8.15
N VAL A 221 8.20 1.05 7.66
CA VAL A 221 7.76 0.83 6.28
C VAL A 221 7.21 2.11 5.70
N LEU A 222 7.61 2.43 4.47
CA LEU A 222 6.89 3.36 3.60
C LEU A 222 6.11 2.53 2.58
N SER A 223 4.82 2.78 2.50
CA SER A 223 3.95 2.17 1.50
C SER A 223 3.45 3.24 0.54
N LEU A 224 3.47 2.97 -0.77
CA LEU A 224 3.09 3.90 -1.83
C LEU A 224 1.97 3.28 -2.66
N ARG A 225 0.92 4.06 -2.97
CA ARG A 225 -0.24 3.61 -3.75
C ARG A 225 -0.24 4.29 -5.10
N TRP A 226 -0.34 3.48 -6.15
CA TRP A 226 -0.35 3.93 -7.53
C TRP A 226 -1.53 3.36 -8.29
N VAL A 227 -2.04 4.12 -9.24
CA VAL A 227 -3.11 3.70 -10.15
C VAL A 227 -2.72 3.96 -11.59
N GLY A 228 -3.29 3.19 -12.50
CA GLY A 228 -3.03 3.27 -13.94
C GLY A 228 -4.16 3.94 -14.73
N ASP A 229 -4.16 3.67 -16.04
CA ASP A 229 -5.00 4.35 -17.03
C ASP A 229 -6.51 4.11 -16.86
N ASP A 230 -6.88 2.95 -16.28
CA ASP A 230 -8.27 2.55 -16.09
C ASP A 230 -8.88 3.03 -14.77
N ALA A 231 -8.09 3.64 -13.89
CA ALA A 231 -8.57 4.07 -12.58
C ALA A 231 -9.65 5.17 -12.71
N ARG A 232 -10.71 5.01 -11.90
CA ARG A 232 -11.84 5.93 -11.87
C ARG A 232 -12.25 6.21 -10.43
N TYR A 233 -12.74 7.42 -10.19
CA TYR A 233 -13.40 7.76 -8.94
C TYR A 233 -14.69 6.96 -8.79
N VAL A 234 -14.91 6.41 -7.60
CA VAL A 234 -16.15 5.71 -7.23
C VAL A 234 -16.65 6.21 -5.89
N GLU A 235 -17.98 6.41 -5.82
CA GLU A 235 -18.64 6.70 -4.55
C GLU A 235 -18.72 5.43 -3.70
N ARG A 236 -18.47 5.60 -2.40
CA ARG A 236 -18.58 4.53 -1.41
C ARG A 236 -19.74 4.82 -0.45
N PRO A 237 -20.25 3.81 0.27
CA PRO A 237 -21.40 3.99 1.19
C PRO A 237 -21.12 4.94 2.36
N GLY A 238 -19.88 5.33 2.57
CA GLY A 238 -19.47 6.20 3.67
C GLY A 238 -18.12 6.86 3.41
N ARG A 239 -17.55 7.46 4.46
CA ARG A 239 -16.25 8.13 4.39
C ARG A 239 -15.15 7.12 4.07
N THR A 240 -14.36 7.42 3.04
CA THR A 240 -13.21 6.61 2.63
C THR A 240 -11.99 6.85 3.52
N SER A 241 -10.98 5.99 3.44
CA SER A 241 -9.69 6.13 4.09
C SER A 241 -8.57 5.94 3.06
N PRO A 242 -7.79 6.99 2.70
CA PRO A 242 -7.88 8.36 3.23
C PRO A 242 -9.12 9.15 2.76
N PRO A 243 -9.60 10.08 3.59
CA PRO A 243 -10.69 10.96 3.21
C PRO A 243 -10.14 12.22 2.54
N TYR A 244 -10.22 12.32 1.24
CA TYR A 244 -9.89 13.54 0.51
C TYR A 244 -11.14 14.43 0.42
N HIS A 245 -11.15 15.55 1.11
CA HIS A 245 -12.27 16.48 1.10
C HIS A 245 -12.09 17.56 0.05
N GLY A 246 -13.17 17.92 -0.68
CA GLY A 246 -13.16 19.03 -1.63
C GLY A 246 -12.62 18.69 -3.02
N HIS A 247 -12.36 17.43 -3.32
CA HIS A 247 -11.89 17.02 -4.64
C HIS A 247 -12.92 17.25 -5.76
N ASN A 248 -14.21 17.29 -5.45
CA ASN A 248 -15.34 17.52 -6.36
C ASN A 248 -15.37 16.60 -7.60
N MET A 249 -14.79 15.40 -7.51
CA MET A 249 -14.90 14.37 -8.56
C MET A 249 -16.27 13.72 -8.53
N GLN A 250 -16.73 13.26 -9.69
CA GLN A 250 -17.99 12.56 -9.87
C GLN A 250 -17.74 11.09 -10.24
N GLN A 251 -18.72 10.24 -9.93
CA GLN A 251 -18.68 8.80 -10.25
C GLN A 251 -18.21 8.56 -11.69
N GLY A 252 -17.18 7.73 -11.86
CA GLY A 252 -16.61 7.33 -13.13
C GLY A 252 -15.58 8.32 -13.74
N GLN A 253 -15.31 9.45 -13.10
CA GLN A 253 -14.26 10.37 -13.56
C GLN A 253 -12.87 9.79 -13.33
N LYS A 254 -11.91 10.15 -14.20
CA LYS A 254 -10.48 9.98 -13.90
C LYS A 254 -10.09 10.79 -12.66
N LEU A 255 -9.11 10.31 -11.92
CA LEU A 255 -8.58 11.08 -10.81
C LEU A 255 -7.96 12.38 -11.31
N ARG A 256 -8.18 13.46 -10.57
CA ARG A 256 -7.66 14.80 -10.91
C ARG A 256 -6.14 14.84 -10.72
N GLU A 257 -5.41 15.25 -11.74
CA GLU A 257 -3.95 15.28 -11.72
C GLU A 257 -3.36 16.37 -10.81
N ASP A 258 -4.13 17.42 -10.51
CA ASP A 258 -3.75 18.46 -9.55
C ASP A 258 -3.80 17.99 -8.09
N TRP A 259 -4.47 16.86 -7.81
CA TRP A 259 -4.51 16.18 -6.52
C TRP A 259 -3.71 14.88 -6.50
N PHE A 260 -3.67 14.18 -7.63
CA PHE A 260 -3.07 12.88 -7.82
C PHE A 260 -2.19 12.94 -9.07
N PRO A 261 -0.92 13.34 -8.97
CA PRO A 261 -0.10 13.62 -10.13
C PRO A 261 0.22 12.36 -10.93
N VAL A 262 0.18 12.47 -12.25
CA VAL A 262 0.82 11.50 -13.15
C VAL A 262 2.33 11.71 -13.06
N VAL A 263 3.03 10.74 -12.51
CA VAL A 263 4.48 10.79 -12.28
C VAL A 263 5.25 10.06 -13.40
N TRP A 264 4.67 9.04 -13.97
CA TRP A 264 5.22 8.31 -15.11
C TRP A 264 4.25 8.34 -16.29
N ASP A 265 4.79 8.62 -17.46
CA ASP A 265 4.09 8.54 -18.76
C ASP A 265 5.05 7.91 -19.78
N ALA A 266 4.73 6.74 -20.30
CA ALA A 266 5.54 6.01 -21.25
C ALA A 266 5.69 6.77 -22.60
N SER A 267 4.77 7.65 -22.94
CA SER A 267 4.86 8.47 -24.17
C SER A 267 5.88 9.62 -24.05
N ALA A 268 6.24 9.99 -22.82
CA ALA A 268 7.18 11.07 -22.51
C ALA A 268 8.53 10.56 -21.95
N ALA A 269 8.70 9.23 -21.87
CA ALA A 269 9.87 8.57 -21.27
C ALA A 269 11.04 8.37 -22.27
#